data_01478f2f231a762a2ca4e0826e5d5a65
#
_entry.id   01478f2f231a762a2ca4e0826e5d5a65
#
_cell.length_a   1.000
_cell.length_b   1.000
_cell.length_c   1.000
_cell.angle_alpha   90.00
_cell.angle_beta   90.00
_cell.angle_gamma   90.00
#
_symmetry.space_group_name_H-M   'P 1'
#
loop_
_entity.id
_entity.type
_entity.pdbx_description
1 polymer ?
#
loop_
_entity_poly.entity_id
_entity_poly.type
_entity_poly.pdbx_seq_one_letter_code
_entity_poly.pdbx_strand_id
1 'polypeptide(L)'
;PLYEYLWAYNGDQMASELNMESKHSIEKQTAHHVDCFTTVSDITARECKELLDKPVDMVLPNGFENDFVPKDGTFTKKRKAARRHLLDVANALTGDDIQEDALIVSTSGRYEFRNKGIDVFIEAMNRLRFDESLQKQVVAFIEVPGWTAGPRQELAERLDSGRQFDTPLDMPVLTHWLHNMDDDNVLNRLRTLGMNNAKDDRVKLVFVPCYLTGDDGILNMSYYDLVLGNDLCVYPSYYE
;
A
#
# COMPACT_ATOMS: atom_id res chain seq x y z
N PRO A 1 -18.12 -7.85 17.12
CA PRO A 1 -17.35 -8.51 16.07
C PRO A 1 -18.28 -9.15 15.04
N LEU A 2 -18.17 -8.68 13.78
CA LEU A 2 -19.07 -9.05 12.69
C LEU A 2 -19.24 -10.57 12.55
N TYR A 3 -18.12 -11.31 12.54
CA TYR A 3 -18.12 -12.75 12.25
C TYR A 3 -18.68 -13.64 13.38
N GLU A 4 -18.74 -13.15 14.60
CA GLU A 4 -19.39 -13.86 15.71
C GLU A 4 -20.90 -13.87 15.56
N TYR A 5 -21.46 -12.81 14.96
CA TYR A 5 -22.89 -12.59 14.80
C TYR A 5 -23.34 -12.60 13.34
N LEU A 6 -22.49 -13.06 12.41
CA LEU A 6 -22.79 -13.02 10.96
C LEU A 6 -24.09 -13.76 10.64
N TRP A 7 -24.37 -14.86 11.33
CA TRP A 7 -25.59 -15.65 11.22
C TRP A 7 -26.87 -14.91 11.60
N ALA A 8 -26.76 -13.80 12.33
CA ALA A 8 -27.91 -12.99 12.76
C ALA A 8 -28.27 -11.88 11.77
N TYR A 9 -27.44 -11.64 10.75
CA TYR A 9 -27.71 -10.62 9.74
C TYR A 9 -28.53 -11.20 8.59
N ASN A 10 -29.47 -10.39 8.10
CA ASN A 10 -30.20 -10.66 6.87
C ASN A 10 -29.55 -9.81 5.74
N GLY A 11 -29.02 -10.45 4.71
CA GLY A 11 -28.30 -9.79 3.63
C GLY A 11 -29.13 -8.76 2.86
N ASP A 12 -30.39 -9.09 2.60
CA ASP A 12 -31.32 -8.20 1.86
C ASP A 12 -31.65 -6.95 2.68
N GLN A 13 -31.89 -7.11 4.00
CA GLN A 13 -32.12 -5.99 4.90
C GLN A 13 -30.87 -5.10 5.02
N MET A 14 -29.71 -5.69 5.21
CA MET A 14 -28.45 -4.96 5.32
C MET A 14 -28.16 -4.18 4.04
N ALA A 15 -28.43 -4.78 2.88
CA ALA A 15 -28.26 -4.11 1.60
C ALA A 15 -29.16 -2.87 1.47
N SER A 16 -30.40 -2.97 1.96
CA SER A 16 -31.35 -1.85 1.96
C SER A 16 -30.91 -0.73 2.92
N GLU A 17 -30.51 -1.07 4.13
CA GLU A 17 -30.02 -0.10 5.13
C GLU A 17 -28.76 0.66 4.66
N LEU A 18 -27.93 -0.01 3.83
CA LEU A 18 -26.70 0.56 3.28
C LEU A 18 -26.85 1.18 1.89
N ASN A 19 -28.07 1.20 1.32
CA ASN A 19 -28.36 1.66 -0.05
C ASN A 19 -27.55 0.89 -1.11
N MET A 20 -27.41 -0.42 -0.94
CA MET A 20 -26.64 -1.31 -1.81
C MET A 20 -27.48 -2.40 -2.48
N GLU A 21 -28.80 -2.28 -2.49
CA GLU A 21 -29.74 -3.30 -3.02
C GLU A 21 -29.42 -3.70 -4.44
N SER A 22 -29.07 -2.71 -5.27
CA SER A 22 -28.75 -2.92 -6.70
C SER A 22 -27.58 -3.90 -6.88
N LYS A 23 -26.49 -3.64 -6.14
CA LYS A 23 -25.30 -4.50 -6.18
C LYS A 23 -25.58 -5.86 -5.55
N HIS A 24 -26.18 -5.88 -4.37
CA HIS A 24 -26.51 -7.09 -3.64
C HIS A 24 -27.43 -8.02 -4.44
N SER A 25 -28.49 -7.48 -5.08
CA SER A 25 -29.41 -8.27 -5.87
C SER A 25 -28.74 -8.94 -7.07
N ILE A 26 -27.83 -8.24 -7.75
CA ILE A 26 -27.07 -8.81 -8.86
C ILE A 26 -26.18 -9.95 -8.36
N GLU A 27 -25.44 -9.74 -7.29
CA GLU A 27 -24.55 -10.74 -6.70
C GLU A 27 -25.34 -11.98 -6.23
N LYS A 28 -26.45 -11.76 -5.50
CA LYS A 28 -27.31 -12.83 -5.00
C LYS A 28 -27.94 -13.64 -6.15
N GLN A 29 -28.53 -12.98 -7.13
CA GLN A 29 -29.15 -13.67 -8.26
C GLN A 29 -28.11 -14.42 -9.10
N THR A 30 -26.93 -13.85 -9.30
CA THR A 30 -25.83 -14.51 -10.00
C THR A 30 -25.44 -15.78 -9.23
N ALA A 31 -25.19 -15.69 -7.93
CA ALA A 31 -24.79 -16.83 -7.09
C ALA A 31 -25.81 -17.99 -7.17
N HIS A 32 -27.11 -17.68 -7.26
CA HIS A 32 -28.17 -18.68 -7.30
C HIS A 32 -28.41 -19.31 -8.68
N HIS A 33 -27.92 -18.69 -9.78
CA HIS A 33 -28.21 -19.11 -11.14
C HIS A 33 -26.99 -19.58 -11.94
N VAL A 34 -25.81 -19.56 -11.37
CA VAL A 34 -24.58 -20.08 -12.01
C VAL A 34 -24.47 -21.59 -11.80
N ASP A 35 -23.80 -22.29 -12.73
CA ASP A 35 -23.56 -23.73 -12.65
C ASP A 35 -22.59 -24.11 -11.53
N CYS A 36 -21.65 -23.21 -11.18
CA CYS A 36 -20.71 -23.39 -10.10
C CYS A 36 -20.40 -22.04 -9.45
N PHE A 37 -20.64 -21.93 -8.16
CA PHE A 37 -20.39 -20.74 -7.37
C PHE A 37 -19.16 -20.94 -6.49
N THR A 38 -18.11 -20.16 -6.72
CA THR A 38 -16.85 -20.27 -6.00
C THR A 38 -16.42 -18.95 -5.35
N THR A 39 -15.53 -19.03 -4.38
CA THR A 39 -14.93 -17.87 -3.72
C THR A 39 -13.46 -18.14 -3.38
N VAL A 40 -12.73 -17.09 -2.98
CA VAL A 40 -11.27 -17.14 -2.79
C VAL A 40 -10.85 -17.53 -1.37
N SER A 41 -11.76 -17.53 -0.39
CA SER A 41 -11.43 -17.85 1.00
C SER A 41 -12.59 -18.43 1.77
N ASP A 42 -12.29 -19.13 2.87
CA ASP A 42 -13.30 -19.65 3.79
C ASP A 42 -14.11 -18.54 4.49
N ILE A 43 -13.48 -17.38 4.72
CA ILE A 43 -14.16 -16.22 5.29
C ILE A 43 -15.24 -15.74 4.33
N THR A 44 -14.88 -15.52 3.06
CA THR A 44 -15.84 -15.10 2.03
C THR A 44 -16.91 -16.17 1.79
N ALA A 45 -16.57 -17.46 1.90
CA ALA A 45 -17.56 -18.55 1.80
C ALA A 45 -18.62 -18.46 2.91
N ARG A 46 -18.23 -18.13 4.14
CA ARG A 46 -19.17 -17.87 5.24
C ARG A 46 -20.07 -16.67 4.95
N GLU A 47 -19.50 -15.59 4.45
CA GLU A 47 -20.25 -14.38 4.06
C GLU A 47 -21.27 -14.69 2.96
N CYS A 48 -20.87 -15.40 1.92
CA CYS A 48 -21.78 -15.82 0.86
C CYS A 48 -22.94 -16.63 1.39
N LYS A 49 -22.69 -17.58 2.26
CA LYS A 49 -23.73 -18.40 2.88
C LYS A 49 -24.73 -17.56 3.66
N GLU A 50 -24.27 -16.65 4.51
CA GLU A 50 -25.15 -15.90 5.42
C GLU A 50 -25.78 -14.66 4.76
N LEU A 51 -25.08 -13.99 3.84
CA LEU A 51 -25.56 -12.74 3.24
C LEU A 51 -26.25 -12.94 1.89
N LEU A 52 -25.83 -13.94 1.11
CA LEU A 52 -26.44 -14.27 -0.18
C LEU A 52 -27.42 -15.47 -0.10
N ASP A 53 -27.59 -16.09 1.06
CA ASP A 53 -28.35 -17.32 1.26
C ASP A 53 -27.89 -18.46 0.33
N LYS A 54 -26.61 -18.49 -0.03
CA LYS A 54 -26.06 -19.47 -0.96
C LYS A 54 -24.67 -19.92 -0.50
N PRO A 55 -24.52 -21.17 -0.05
CA PRO A 55 -23.20 -21.74 0.19
C PRO A 55 -22.44 -21.87 -1.13
N VAL A 56 -21.12 -21.67 -1.08
CA VAL A 56 -20.26 -21.87 -2.24
C VAL A 56 -20.06 -23.36 -2.52
N ASP A 57 -19.88 -23.70 -3.79
CA ASP A 57 -19.59 -25.07 -4.21
C ASP A 57 -18.12 -25.43 -3.93
N MET A 58 -17.22 -24.44 -4.02
CA MET A 58 -15.79 -24.64 -3.76
C MET A 58 -15.09 -23.33 -3.38
N VAL A 59 -14.12 -23.42 -2.48
CA VAL A 59 -13.18 -22.35 -2.20
C VAL A 59 -11.94 -22.54 -3.08
N LEU A 60 -11.63 -21.54 -3.92
CA LEU A 60 -10.50 -21.51 -4.83
C LEU A 60 -9.58 -20.35 -4.45
N PRO A 61 -8.57 -20.55 -3.58
CA PRO A 61 -7.63 -19.51 -3.20
C PRO A 61 -6.90 -18.95 -4.43
N ASN A 62 -6.58 -17.66 -4.37
CA ASN A 62 -5.78 -17.03 -5.41
C ASN A 62 -4.45 -17.75 -5.57
N GLY A 63 -4.09 -18.03 -6.81
CA GLY A 63 -2.79 -18.61 -7.16
C GLY A 63 -1.66 -17.57 -7.05
N PHE A 64 -0.46 -18.08 -6.90
CA PHE A 64 0.74 -17.29 -6.96
C PHE A 64 1.71 -17.90 -7.97
N GLU A 65 2.19 -17.10 -8.91
CA GLU A 65 3.15 -17.52 -9.92
C GLU A 65 4.55 -17.02 -9.55
N ASN A 66 5.51 -17.94 -9.51
CA ASN A 66 6.90 -17.64 -9.12
C ASN A 66 7.79 -17.20 -10.30
N ASP A 67 7.29 -17.22 -11.54
CA ASP A 67 8.14 -17.02 -12.70
C ASP A 67 8.69 -15.62 -12.86
N PHE A 68 8.06 -14.63 -12.23
CA PHE A 68 8.58 -13.27 -12.16
C PHE A 68 9.68 -13.07 -11.10
N VAL A 69 9.89 -14.03 -10.20
CA VAL A 69 10.98 -13.95 -9.22
C VAL A 69 12.30 -14.20 -9.95
N PRO A 70 13.24 -13.25 -9.94
CA PRO A 70 14.50 -13.42 -10.62
C PRO A 70 15.29 -14.61 -10.07
N LYS A 71 15.83 -15.43 -10.98
CA LYS A 71 16.62 -16.65 -10.66
C LYS A 71 18.11 -16.39 -10.98
N ASP A 72 18.99 -17.27 -10.51
CA ASP A 72 20.39 -17.41 -10.96
C ASP A 72 21.27 -16.15 -10.86
N GLY A 73 21.38 -15.59 -9.67
CA GLY A 73 22.26 -14.44 -9.41
C GLY A 73 21.74 -13.09 -9.89
N THR A 74 20.71 -13.06 -10.75
CA THR A 74 20.06 -11.82 -11.18
C THR A 74 19.26 -11.18 -10.06
N PHE A 75 18.75 -11.97 -9.12
CA PHE A 75 18.02 -11.49 -7.93
C PHE A 75 18.85 -10.47 -7.15
N THR A 76 20.09 -10.81 -6.77
CA THR A 76 20.94 -9.90 -5.98
C THR A 76 21.23 -8.60 -6.72
N LYS A 77 21.45 -8.67 -8.03
CA LYS A 77 21.67 -7.47 -8.86
C LYS A 77 20.42 -6.58 -8.92
N LYS A 78 19.26 -7.17 -9.19
CA LYS A 78 17.98 -6.46 -9.26
C LYS A 78 17.61 -5.89 -7.88
N ARG A 79 17.76 -6.67 -6.81
CA ARG A 79 17.54 -6.19 -5.44
C ARG A 79 18.39 -4.96 -5.12
N LYS A 80 19.70 -5.02 -5.42
CA LYS A 80 20.60 -3.89 -5.17
C LYS A 80 20.19 -2.65 -5.96
N ALA A 81 19.79 -2.81 -7.22
CA ALA A 81 19.34 -1.71 -8.05
C ALA A 81 18.04 -1.08 -7.53
N ALA A 82 17.04 -1.89 -7.22
CA ALA A 82 15.76 -1.43 -6.67
C ALA A 82 15.95 -0.73 -5.31
N ARG A 83 16.73 -1.35 -4.42
CA ARG A 83 17.04 -0.76 -3.11
C ARG A 83 17.69 0.61 -3.24
N ARG A 84 18.72 0.71 -4.08
CA ARG A 84 19.39 1.99 -4.33
C ARG A 84 18.42 3.04 -4.83
N HIS A 85 17.58 2.68 -5.80
CA HIS A 85 16.60 3.60 -6.36
C HIS A 85 15.59 4.11 -5.33
N LEU A 86 15.08 3.23 -4.46
CA LEU A 86 14.21 3.63 -3.35
C LEU A 86 14.91 4.63 -2.40
N LEU A 87 16.18 4.37 -2.06
CA LEU A 87 16.97 5.29 -1.22
C LEU A 87 17.26 6.61 -1.93
N ASP A 88 17.57 6.59 -3.24
CA ASP A 88 17.78 7.81 -4.03
C ASP A 88 16.53 8.69 -4.04
N VAL A 89 15.33 8.11 -4.18
CA VAL A 89 14.06 8.83 -4.08
C VAL A 89 13.87 9.43 -2.68
N ALA A 90 14.10 8.66 -1.62
CA ALA A 90 13.98 9.15 -0.26
C ALA A 90 14.97 10.29 0.03
N ASN A 91 16.23 10.15 -0.38
CA ASN A 91 17.27 11.17 -0.25
C ASN A 91 16.94 12.44 -1.03
N ALA A 92 16.46 12.31 -2.27
CA ALA A 92 16.07 13.45 -3.09
C ALA A 92 14.87 14.22 -2.49
N LEU A 93 13.96 13.53 -1.81
CA LEU A 93 12.82 14.15 -1.10
C LEU A 93 13.25 14.85 0.18
N THR A 94 14.04 14.18 1.01
CA THR A 94 14.34 14.62 2.38
C THR A 94 15.56 15.52 2.46
N GLY A 95 16.46 15.46 1.47
CA GLY A 95 17.76 16.10 1.55
C GLY A 95 18.70 15.45 2.56
N ASP A 96 18.43 14.20 2.93
CA ASP A 96 19.27 13.43 3.85
C ASP A 96 20.30 12.58 3.07
N ASP A 97 21.21 11.97 3.83
CA ASP A 97 22.16 10.96 3.34
C ASP A 97 21.82 9.61 4.03
N ILE A 98 20.66 9.04 3.62
CA ILE A 98 20.20 7.76 4.14
C ILE A 98 21.12 6.66 3.63
N GLN A 99 21.73 5.92 4.56
CA GLN A 99 22.75 4.94 4.25
C GLN A 99 22.15 3.64 3.66
N GLU A 100 22.97 2.91 2.90
CA GLU A 100 22.55 1.67 2.22
C GLU A 100 22.07 0.56 3.18
N ASP A 101 22.44 0.63 4.46
CA ASP A 101 22.02 -0.35 5.47
C ASP A 101 20.72 0.01 6.20
N ALA A 102 20.07 1.13 5.87
CA ALA A 102 18.75 1.48 6.35
C ALA A 102 17.72 0.38 6.03
N LEU A 103 16.74 0.17 6.89
CA LEU A 103 15.68 -0.79 6.65
C LEU A 103 14.62 -0.17 5.74
N ILE A 104 14.32 -0.83 4.63
CA ILE A 104 13.25 -0.42 3.72
C ILE A 104 12.02 -1.28 3.99
N VAL A 105 10.94 -0.63 4.40
CA VAL A 105 9.66 -1.26 4.74
C VAL A 105 8.58 -0.69 3.84
N SER A 106 7.71 -1.52 3.26
CA SER A 106 6.62 -1.00 2.44
C SER A 106 5.26 -1.59 2.80
N THR A 107 4.22 -0.86 2.43
CA THR A 107 2.85 -1.35 2.27
C THR A 107 2.33 -0.94 0.91
N SER A 108 1.57 -1.82 0.27
CA SER A 108 1.01 -1.59 -1.07
C SER A 108 -0.38 -2.18 -1.20
N GLY A 109 -1.09 -1.80 -2.26
CA GLY A 109 -2.42 -2.31 -2.56
C GLY A 109 -3.40 -1.22 -3.00
N ARG A 110 -4.70 -1.50 -2.90
CA ARG A 110 -5.74 -0.52 -3.19
C ARG A 110 -5.77 0.58 -2.11
N TYR A 111 -6.10 1.79 -2.51
CA TYR A 111 -6.22 2.91 -1.58
C TYR A 111 -7.51 2.82 -0.74
N GLU A 112 -7.58 1.84 0.11
CA GLU A 112 -8.63 1.66 1.10
C GLU A 112 -8.04 1.90 2.49
N PHE A 113 -8.01 3.16 2.91
CA PHE A 113 -7.20 3.67 4.03
C PHE A 113 -7.31 2.85 5.31
N ARG A 114 -8.54 2.44 5.70
CA ARG A 114 -8.77 1.60 6.88
C ARG A 114 -8.79 0.13 6.56
N ASN A 115 -9.47 -0.26 5.48
CA ASN A 115 -9.67 -1.66 5.15
C ASN A 115 -8.34 -2.37 4.83
N LYS A 116 -7.43 -1.69 4.15
CA LYS A 116 -6.07 -2.18 3.87
C LYS A 116 -5.05 -1.84 4.97
N GLY A 117 -5.50 -1.26 6.10
CA GLY A 117 -4.68 -0.98 7.26
C GLY A 117 -3.57 0.04 7.03
N ILE A 118 -3.74 0.95 6.06
CA ILE A 118 -2.77 2.02 5.80
C ILE A 118 -2.62 2.89 7.06
N ASP A 119 -3.71 3.16 7.77
CA ASP A 119 -3.73 3.85 9.05
C ASP A 119 -2.92 3.11 10.12
N VAL A 120 -3.03 1.79 10.18
CA VAL A 120 -2.27 0.94 11.11
C VAL A 120 -0.78 0.97 10.77
N PHE A 121 -0.43 0.92 9.49
CA PHE A 121 0.96 1.03 9.03
C PHE A 121 1.57 2.38 9.42
N ILE A 122 0.89 3.49 9.15
CA ILE A 122 1.35 4.83 9.54
C ILE A 122 1.53 4.93 11.05
N GLU A 123 0.58 4.41 11.83
CA GLU A 123 0.66 4.43 13.28
C GLU A 123 1.83 3.60 13.82
N ALA A 124 2.09 2.44 13.21
CA ALA A 124 3.25 1.61 13.54
C ALA A 124 4.58 2.36 13.27
N MET A 125 4.68 3.02 12.12
CA MET A 125 5.85 3.84 11.76
C MET A 125 6.02 5.04 12.71
N ASN A 126 4.91 5.67 13.09
CA ASN A 126 4.95 6.76 14.07
C ASN A 126 5.43 6.30 15.44
N ARG A 127 5.01 5.13 15.92
CA ARG A 127 5.51 4.56 17.18
C ARG A 127 6.99 4.20 17.09
N LEU A 128 7.38 3.56 15.99
CA LEU A 128 8.77 3.17 15.75
C LEU A 128 9.72 4.39 15.72
N ARG A 129 9.25 5.55 15.28
CA ARG A 129 10.02 6.81 15.27
C ARG A 129 10.56 7.20 16.65
N PHE A 130 9.82 6.85 17.72
CA PHE A 130 10.15 7.16 19.10
C PHE A 130 10.80 5.97 19.85
N ASP A 131 11.03 4.85 19.18
CA ASP A 131 11.65 3.68 19.80
C ASP A 131 13.16 3.87 19.88
N GLU A 132 13.67 4.06 21.11
CA GLU A 132 15.09 4.24 21.38
C GLU A 132 15.93 2.98 21.08
N SER A 133 15.30 1.81 21.04
CA SER A 133 15.97 0.55 20.71
C SER A 133 16.28 0.37 19.23
N LEU A 134 15.67 1.20 18.36
CA LEU A 134 15.88 1.15 16.92
C LEU A 134 17.34 1.48 16.58
N GLN A 135 18.07 0.50 16.04
CA GLN A 135 19.49 0.64 15.73
C GLN A 135 19.76 1.21 14.33
N LYS A 136 18.83 1.03 13.41
CA LYS A 136 18.95 1.46 12.01
C LYS A 136 17.88 2.47 11.65
N GLN A 137 18.20 3.34 10.71
CA GLN A 137 17.19 4.19 10.10
C GLN A 137 16.20 3.33 9.31
N VAL A 138 14.94 3.73 9.29
CA VAL A 138 13.86 3.07 8.54
C VAL A 138 13.35 4.02 7.46
N VAL A 139 13.21 3.51 6.25
CA VAL A 139 12.50 4.20 5.17
C VAL A 139 11.25 3.41 4.85
N ALA A 140 10.11 4.01 5.13
CA ALA A 140 8.80 3.38 4.95
C ALA A 140 8.12 3.92 3.69
N PHE A 141 7.69 3.03 2.79
CA PHE A 141 6.97 3.39 1.57
C PHE A 141 5.50 3.00 1.68
N ILE A 142 4.61 3.92 1.29
CA ILE A 142 3.18 3.66 1.09
C ILE A 142 2.92 3.74 -0.40
N GLU A 143 2.77 2.58 -1.04
CA GLU A 143 2.66 2.41 -2.49
C GLU A 143 1.21 2.08 -2.86
N VAL A 144 0.34 3.09 -2.81
CA VAL A 144 -1.09 2.91 -3.08
C VAL A 144 -1.59 3.99 -4.05
N PRO A 145 -2.27 3.60 -5.16
CA PRO A 145 -2.68 4.55 -6.18
C PRO A 145 -3.78 5.49 -5.65
N GLY A 146 -3.43 6.77 -5.51
CA GLY A 146 -4.34 7.84 -5.14
C GLY A 146 -4.93 8.56 -6.35
N TRP A 147 -5.62 9.68 -6.12
CA TRP A 147 -6.11 10.56 -7.18
C TRP A 147 -4.98 11.47 -7.67
N THR A 148 -4.04 10.88 -8.40
CA THR A 148 -2.78 11.48 -8.81
C THR A 148 -2.97 12.55 -9.88
N ALA A 149 -2.37 13.73 -9.65
CA ALA A 149 -2.30 14.82 -10.63
C ALA A 149 -1.03 14.75 -11.51
N GLY A 150 -0.04 13.96 -11.11
CA GLY A 150 1.19 13.73 -11.88
C GLY A 150 2.45 13.72 -11.00
N PRO A 151 3.60 13.34 -11.58
CA PRO A 151 4.87 13.33 -10.88
C PRO A 151 5.32 14.75 -10.49
N ARG A 152 6.07 14.85 -9.42
CA ARG A 152 6.65 16.10 -8.97
C ARG A 152 7.90 16.41 -9.79
N GLN A 153 7.82 17.46 -10.58
CA GLN A 153 8.89 17.85 -11.50
C GLN A 153 10.22 18.14 -10.78
N GLU A 154 10.15 18.84 -9.65
CA GLU A 154 11.33 19.17 -8.85
C GLU A 154 12.01 17.91 -8.26
N LEU A 155 11.25 16.85 -7.97
CA LEU A 155 11.80 15.57 -7.53
C LEU A 155 12.47 14.84 -8.71
N ALA A 156 11.80 14.79 -9.85
CA ALA A 156 12.37 14.20 -11.07
C ALA A 156 13.70 14.87 -11.45
N GLU A 157 13.76 16.20 -11.44
CA GLU A 157 14.98 16.97 -11.72
C GLU A 157 16.11 16.68 -10.72
N ARG A 158 15.80 16.50 -9.43
CA ARG A 158 16.79 16.08 -8.44
C ARG A 158 17.35 14.68 -8.75
N LEU A 159 16.49 13.72 -9.06
CA LEU A 159 16.89 12.35 -9.40
C LEU A 159 17.75 12.34 -10.69
N ASP A 160 17.32 13.03 -11.73
CA ASP A 160 18.06 13.10 -13.01
C ASP A 160 19.42 13.77 -12.87
N SER A 161 19.56 14.71 -11.94
CA SER A 161 20.83 15.38 -11.69
C SER A 161 21.90 14.46 -11.12
N GLY A 162 21.51 13.36 -10.47
CA GLY A 162 22.42 12.45 -9.76
C GLY A 162 23.20 13.11 -8.62
N ARG A 163 22.76 14.28 -8.15
CA ARG A 163 23.41 15.03 -7.07
C ARG A 163 22.76 14.72 -5.74
N GLN A 164 23.56 14.76 -4.69
CA GLN A 164 23.05 14.77 -3.33
C GLN A 164 22.60 16.19 -2.96
N PHE A 165 21.49 16.27 -2.24
CA PHE A 165 20.94 17.51 -1.73
C PHE A 165 20.98 17.46 -0.19
N ASP A 166 21.14 18.63 0.45
CA ASP A 166 21.20 18.80 1.90
C ASP A 166 19.94 19.49 2.45
N THR A 167 19.00 19.80 1.57
CA THR A 167 17.73 20.47 1.90
C THR A 167 16.55 19.64 1.41
N PRO A 168 15.51 19.49 2.25
CA PRO A 168 14.30 18.79 1.84
C PRO A 168 13.56 19.56 0.73
N LEU A 169 12.78 18.83 -0.05
CA LEU A 169 11.73 19.45 -0.86
C LEU A 169 10.58 19.92 0.04
N ASP A 170 9.77 20.83 -0.48
CA ASP A 170 8.47 21.10 0.12
C ASP A 170 7.67 19.79 0.15
N MET A 171 6.98 19.49 1.26
CA MET A 171 6.30 18.21 1.49
C MET A 171 7.19 16.97 1.19
N PRO A 172 8.24 16.73 1.97
CA PRO A 172 9.25 15.69 1.68
C PRO A 172 8.75 14.26 1.89
N VAL A 173 7.45 14.08 2.01
CA VAL A 173 6.76 12.79 2.17
C VAL A 173 6.08 12.31 0.89
N LEU A 174 6.02 13.13 -0.17
CA LEU A 174 5.15 12.89 -1.32
C LEU A 174 5.92 12.86 -2.64
N THR A 175 5.70 11.83 -3.46
CA THR A 175 6.36 11.68 -4.77
C THR A 175 5.58 12.28 -5.93
N HIS A 176 4.26 12.30 -5.86
CA HIS A 176 3.37 12.78 -6.92
C HIS A 176 2.32 13.72 -6.33
N TRP A 177 1.97 14.76 -7.04
CA TRP A 177 0.88 15.65 -6.64
C TRP A 177 -0.47 14.91 -6.72
N LEU A 178 -1.39 15.25 -5.82
CA LEU A 178 -2.76 14.75 -5.80
C LEU A 178 -3.73 15.88 -6.14
N HIS A 179 -4.87 15.53 -6.76
CA HIS A 179 -5.95 16.48 -6.98
C HIS A 179 -6.67 16.90 -5.67
N ASN A 180 -6.59 16.04 -4.64
CA ASN A 180 -7.25 16.23 -3.34
C ASN A 180 -6.24 16.41 -2.19
N MET A 181 -5.21 17.23 -2.38
CA MET A 181 -4.11 17.43 -1.42
C MET A 181 -4.58 17.74 0.02
N ASP A 182 -5.69 18.43 0.17
CA ASP A 182 -6.20 18.84 1.49
C ASP A 182 -7.08 17.78 2.14
N ASP A 183 -7.66 16.88 1.35
CA ASP A 183 -8.62 15.86 1.81
C ASP A 183 -8.05 14.41 1.76
N ASP A 184 -6.79 14.25 1.36
CA ASP A 184 -6.18 12.94 1.30
C ASP A 184 -5.94 12.34 2.70
N ASN A 185 -6.41 11.10 2.91
CA ASN A 185 -6.35 10.46 4.22
C ASN A 185 -4.92 10.19 4.71
N VAL A 186 -4.00 9.80 3.81
CA VAL A 186 -2.59 9.57 4.16
C VAL A 186 -1.94 10.88 4.54
N LEU A 187 -2.05 11.91 3.70
CA LEU A 187 -1.45 13.23 3.98
C LEU A 187 -2.02 13.85 5.26
N ASN A 188 -3.33 13.75 5.48
CA ASN A 188 -3.97 14.25 6.69
C ASN A 188 -3.50 13.51 7.94
N ARG A 189 -3.32 12.18 7.85
CA ARG A 189 -2.78 11.40 8.98
C ARG A 189 -1.33 11.78 9.28
N LEU A 190 -0.49 11.92 8.26
CA LEU A 190 0.92 12.34 8.44
C LEU A 190 1.00 13.74 9.06
N ARG A 191 0.20 14.70 8.60
CA ARG A 191 0.12 16.05 9.18
C ARG A 191 -0.29 16.00 10.66
N THR A 192 -1.34 15.22 10.98
CA THR A 192 -1.82 15.07 12.38
C THR A 192 -0.76 14.51 13.31
N LEU A 193 0.07 13.59 12.83
CA LEU A 193 1.13 12.96 13.61
C LEU A 193 2.45 13.74 13.57
N GLY A 194 2.53 14.83 12.80
CA GLY A 194 3.76 15.60 12.61
C GLY A 194 4.87 14.77 11.93
N MET A 195 4.50 13.84 11.05
CA MET A 195 5.44 13.04 10.26
C MET A 195 5.79 13.79 8.98
N ASN A 196 6.81 14.59 9.04
CA ASN A 196 7.27 15.48 7.96
C ASN A 196 8.69 15.17 7.49
N ASN A 197 9.24 14.01 7.85
CA ASN A 197 10.59 13.59 7.52
C ASN A 197 11.68 14.60 7.99
N ALA A 198 11.52 15.15 9.20
CA ALA A 198 12.53 16.02 9.77
C ALA A 198 13.91 15.32 9.79
N LYS A 199 14.99 16.10 9.71
CA LYS A 199 16.36 15.57 9.55
C LYS A 199 16.74 14.53 10.61
N ASP A 200 16.30 14.72 11.85
CA ASP A 200 16.61 13.83 12.96
C ASP A 200 15.63 12.65 13.10
N ASP A 201 14.60 12.56 12.27
CA ASP A 201 13.65 11.45 12.29
C ASP A 201 14.36 10.14 11.91
N ARG A 202 14.26 9.14 12.78
CA ARG A 202 14.79 7.79 12.53
C ARG A 202 13.96 6.99 11.52
N VAL A 203 12.70 7.38 11.35
CA VAL A 203 11.78 6.78 10.39
C VAL A 203 11.39 7.86 9.38
N LYS A 204 11.76 7.65 8.13
CA LYS A 204 11.31 8.46 7.01
C LYS A 204 10.15 7.75 6.32
N LEU A 205 9.13 8.48 5.94
CA LEU A 205 7.97 7.92 5.25
C LEU A 205 7.79 8.58 3.89
N VAL A 206 7.64 7.76 2.86
CA VAL A 206 7.44 8.19 1.47
C VAL A 206 6.10 7.67 0.97
N PHE A 207 5.21 8.57 0.61
CA PHE A 207 3.93 8.25 -0.01
C PHE A 207 4.07 8.31 -1.53
N VAL A 208 3.76 7.20 -2.17
CA VAL A 208 3.82 6.96 -3.62
C VAL A 208 2.39 6.72 -4.13
N PRO A 209 1.62 7.79 -4.43
CA PRO A 209 0.21 7.68 -4.78
C PRO A 209 -0.04 7.39 -6.27
N CYS A 210 0.71 6.48 -6.87
CA CYS A 210 0.55 6.14 -8.28
C CYS A 210 0.61 4.64 -8.53
N TYR A 211 0.18 4.21 -9.71
CA TYR A 211 0.41 2.85 -10.18
C TYR A 211 1.88 2.70 -10.60
N LEU A 212 2.52 1.63 -10.11
CA LEU A 212 3.91 1.30 -10.42
C LEU A 212 3.98 0.41 -11.67
N THR A 213 3.82 1.04 -12.83
CA THR A 213 3.83 0.40 -14.15
C THR A 213 5.18 0.50 -14.85
N GLY A 214 6.10 1.28 -14.30
CA GLY A 214 7.44 1.49 -14.85
C GLY A 214 7.64 2.80 -15.61
N ASP A 215 6.61 3.66 -15.67
CA ASP A 215 6.56 4.91 -16.40
C ASP A 215 5.88 6.04 -15.61
N ASP A 216 5.93 5.95 -14.29
CA ASP A 216 5.26 6.90 -13.38
C ASP A 216 5.94 8.29 -13.30
N GLY A 217 7.14 8.44 -13.84
CA GLY A 217 7.89 9.70 -13.90
C GLY A 217 8.80 9.95 -12.69
N ILE A 218 8.77 9.13 -11.65
CA ILE A 218 9.65 9.22 -10.48
C ILE A 218 10.36 7.87 -10.24
N LEU A 219 9.63 6.82 -9.94
CA LEU A 219 10.22 5.51 -9.65
C LEU A 219 10.58 4.76 -10.93
N ASN A 220 9.79 4.88 -11.98
CA ASN A 220 10.02 4.28 -13.30
C ASN A 220 10.44 2.80 -13.26
N MET A 221 9.95 2.08 -12.26
CA MET A 221 10.12 0.65 -12.07
C MET A 221 8.77 -0.02 -11.86
N SER A 222 8.63 -1.25 -12.37
CA SER A 222 7.43 -2.04 -12.09
C SER A 222 7.36 -2.38 -10.61
N TYR A 223 6.15 -2.57 -10.07
CA TYR A 223 5.95 -2.97 -8.68
C TYR A 223 6.81 -4.19 -8.30
N TYR A 224 6.81 -5.24 -9.12
CA TYR A 224 7.56 -6.46 -8.82
C TYR A 224 9.08 -6.29 -8.87
N ASP A 225 9.60 -5.40 -9.70
CA ASP A 225 11.03 -5.07 -9.68
C ASP A 225 11.37 -4.20 -8.47
N LEU A 226 10.48 -3.27 -8.09
CA LEU A 226 10.70 -2.35 -6.97
C LEU A 226 10.67 -3.06 -5.61
N VAL A 227 9.70 -3.97 -5.41
CA VAL A 227 9.51 -4.71 -4.16
C VAL A 227 10.73 -5.57 -3.78
N LEU A 228 11.56 -5.95 -4.76
CA LEU A 228 12.82 -6.65 -4.50
C LEU A 228 13.78 -5.83 -3.62
N GLY A 229 13.67 -4.51 -3.64
CA GLY A 229 14.49 -3.60 -2.83
C GLY A 229 14.13 -3.58 -1.36
N ASN A 230 12.93 -4.00 -1.00
CA ASN A 230 12.43 -3.98 0.37
C ASN A 230 13.07 -5.03 1.27
N ASP A 231 13.17 -4.73 2.55
CA ASP A 231 13.54 -5.69 3.59
C ASP A 231 12.29 -6.35 4.17
N LEU A 232 11.17 -5.62 4.21
CA LEU A 232 9.90 -6.10 4.75
C LEU A 232 8.72 -5.44 4.01
N CYS A 233 7.77 -6.26 3.58
CA CYS A 233 6.46 -5.78 3.12
C CYS A 233 5.41 -6.12 4.18
N VAL A 234 4.60 -5.14 4.55
CA VAL A 234 3.60 -5.25 5.62
C VAL A 234 2.22 -4.95 5.04
N TYR A 235 1.30 -5.89 5.17
CA TYR A 235 -0.07 -5.78 4.67
C TYR A 235 -1.03 -5.92 5.85
N PRO A 236 -1.27 -4.85 6.63
CA PRO A 236 -2.08 -4.93 7.84
C PRO A 236 -3.58 -4.83 7.53
N SER A 237 -4.02 -5.52 6.49
CA SER A 237 -5.43 -5.50 6.09
C SER A 237 -6.33 -5.97 7.21
N TYR A 238 -7.42 -5.25 7.42
CA TYR A 238 -8.45 -5.63 8.36
C TYR A 238 -9.27 -6.81 7.82
N TYR A 239 -9.39 -6.88 6.49
CA TYR A 239 -10.19 -7.85 5.77
C TYR A 239 -9.51 -8.21 4.44
N GLU A 240 -9.47 -9.50 4.11
CA GLU A 240 -9.01 -10.05 2.82
C GLU A 240 -9.94 -11.13 2.29
#